data_205b038e9dc4df603a56ffad9866f8b6
#
_entry.id   205b038e9dc4df603a56ffad9866f8b6
#
_cell.length_a   1.000
_cell.length_b   1.000
_cell.length_c   1.000
_cell.angle_alpha   90.00
_cell.angle_beta   90.00
_cell.angle_gamma   90.00
#
_symmetry.space_group_name_H-M   'P 1'
#
loop_
_entity.id
_entity.type
_entity.pdbx_description
1 polymer ?
#
loop_
_entity_poly.entity_id
_entity_poly.type
_entity_poly.pdbx_seq_one_letter_code
_entity_poly.pdbx_strand_id
1 'polypeptide(L)'
;VLWIRSIFATSINQSSSGMKSYNKKFVYSICLVSAMGGLLFGYDWVVIGGAKPFYELYFGIADSPTMQGLAMSVALLGCLIGAMVAGMMADRYGRKPLLLISAFIFLSSAYATGAFSVFSWFLAARFLGGIGIGIASGLSPMYIAEVAPTSIRGKLVSLNQLTIVLGILGAQIANWLIAEPIPADFTPADICASWNGQMGWRWMFWGAAFPAAVFLLLACFIPESPRWLAMKGKREKAWSVLSRIGGNRYAEQEFQMVEQTSASKSEGGLKLLFSRPFRKVLVLGVIVAVFQQWCGTNVIFNYAQEIFQSAGYSLGDVLFNIVVTGVANVIFTFVAIYTVERLGRRALMLLGAGGLAGIYLVLGTCYFFQVSGFFMVVLVVLAIACYAMSLGPITWVLLAEIFPNRVRGVAMATCTFALWVGSFTLTYTFPLLNTALGSYGTFWIYSAICVFGFLFFLRALPETKGKSLETLEKDLIK
;
A
#
# COMPACT_ATOMS: atom_id res chain seq x y z
N VAL A 1 1.67 5.81 -25.79
CA VAL A 1 3.10 6.21 -25.83
C VAL A 1 3.24 7.70 -26.11
N LEU A 2 2.49 8.28 -27.07
CA LEU A 2 2.54 9.73 -27.40
C LEU A 2 1.94 10.61 -26.29
N TRP A 3 0.93 10.14 -25.60
CA TRP A 3 0.26 10.87 -24.52
C TRP A 3 1.12 10.95 -23.23
N ILE A 4 1.89 9.90 -22.93
CA ILE A 4 2.88 9.90 -21.83
C ILE A 4 4.01 10.92 -22.12
N ARG A 5 4.42 11.09 -23.40
CA ARG A 5 5.37 12.14 -23.79
C ARG A 5 4.82 13.55 -23.62
N SER A 6 3.53 13.80 -23.82
CA SER A 6 2.94 15.14 -23.64
C SER A 6 2.84 15.55 -22.16
N ILE A 7 2.54 14.62 -21.25
CA ILE A 7 2.53 14.88 -19.80
C ILE A 7 3.93 15.26 -19.29
N PHE A 8 4.98 14.66 -19.88
CA PHE A 8 6.36 14.99 -19.54
C PHE A 8 6.90 16.23 -20.29
N ALA A 9 6.33 16.60 -21.44
CA ALA A 9 6.80 17.74 -22.24
C ALA A 9 6.24 19.10 -21.80
N THR A 10 5.00 19.15 -21.29
CA THR A 10 4.34 20.42 -20.88
C THR A 10 4.91 21.03 -19.59
N SER A 11 5.65 20.25 -18.78
CA SER A 11 6.31 20.76 -17.57
C SER A 11 7.74 21.32 -17.81
N ILE A 12 8.23 21.27 -19.04
CA ILE A 12 9.64 21.65 -19.37
C ILE A 12 9.78 23.13 -19.70
N ASN A 13 8.70 23.87 -19.98
CA ASN A 13 8.77 25.23 -20.54
C ASN A 13 8.41 26.38 -19.59
N GLN A 14 8.39 26.20 -18.27
CA GLN A 14 8.26 27.33 -17.34
C GLN A 14 9.24 27.20 -16.17
N SER A 15 10.43 27.67 -16.35
CA SER A 15 11.32 28.39 -15.42
C SER A 15 12.79 28.27 -15.87
N SER A 16 13.19 29.08 -16.81
CA SER A 16 14.60 29.33 -17.13
C SER A 16 15.18 30.37 -16.15
N SER A 17 15.55 29.92 -14.95
CA SER A 17 16.53 30.61 -14.11
C SER A 17 17.13 29.59 -13.12
N GLY A 18 18.33 29.08 -13.44
CA GLY A 18 19.15 28.32 -12.45
C GLY A 18 18.79 26.87 -12.23
N MET A 19 18.27 26.13 -13.22
CA MET A 19 17.98 24.69 -13.06
C MET A 19 19.27 23.91 -12.79
N LYS A 20 19.41 23.41 -11.55
CA LYS A 20 20.45 22.45 -11.17
C LYS A 20 20.35 21.23 -12.08
N SER A 21 21.33 21.03 -12.94
CA SER A 21 21.41 19.83 -13.79
C SER A 21 21.68 18.62 -12.89
N TYR A 22 20.79 17.63 -12.87
CA TYR A 22 21.01 16.35 -12.19
C TYR A 22 20.97 15.20 -13.20
N ASN A 23 21.65 14.11 -12.86
CA ASN A 23 21.69 12.91 -13.69
C ASN A 23 20.35 12.16 -13.60
N LYS A 24 19.42 12.53 -14.49
CA LYS A 24 18.06 11.96 -14.53
C LYS A 24 18.09 10.44 -14.60
N LYS A 25 18.92 9.86 -15.49
CA LYS A 25 19.00 8.40 -15.68
C LYS A 25 19.36 7.70 -14.38
N PHE A 26 20.40 8.17 -13.69
CA PHE A 26 20.85 7.60 -12.44
C PHE A 26 19.80 7.71 -11.34
N VAL A 27 19.23 8.91 -11.14
CA VAL A 27 18.21 9.15 -10.10
C VAL A 27 16.96 8.31 -10.32
N TYR A 28 16.42 8.31 -11.57
CA TYR A 28 15.24 7.49 -11.88
C TYR A 28 15.50 6.00 -11.74
N SER A 29 16.69 5.50 -12.13
CA SER A 29 17.04 4.08 -11.98
C SER A 29 17.08 3.65 -10.53
N ILE A 30 17.76 4.38 -9.64
CA ILE A 30 17.85 3.99 -8.22
C ILE A 30 16.50 4.14 -7.51
N CYS A 31 15.69 5.13 -7.87
CA CYS A 31 14.33 5.27 -7.33
C CYS A 31 13.40 4.16 -7.83
N LEU A 32 13.48 3.78 -9.10
CA LEU A 32 12.68 2.69 -9.66
C LEU A 32 13.01 1.35 -8.99
N VAL A 33 14.30 1.07 -8.79
CA VAL A 33 14.72 -0.14 -8.07
C VAL A 33 14.16 -0.15 -6.65
N SER A 34 14.25 0.97 -5.92
CA SER A 34 13.65 1.06 -4.58
C SER A 34 12.13 0.89 -4.63
N ALA A 35 11.45 1.46 -5.63
CA ALA A 35 10.00 1.35 -5.81
C ALA A 35 9.52 -0.08 -6.12
N MET A 36 10.42 -1.00 -6.54
CA MET A 36 10.09 -2.42 -6.67
C MET A 36 9.66 -3.06 -5.35
N GLY A 37 10.12 -2.54 -4.20
CA GLY A 37 9.56 -2.92 -2.90
C GLY A 37 8.07 -2.63 -2.79
N GLY A 38 7.60 -1.52 -3.37
CA GLY A 38 6.17 -1.21 -3.50
C GLY A 38 5.44 -2.17 -4.44
N LEU A 39 6.05 -2.52 -5.57
CA LEU A 39 5.47 -3.48 -6.51
C LEU A 39 5.26 -4.86 -5.86
N LEU A 40 6.27 -5.35 -5.13
CA LEU A 40 6.17 -6.62 -4.40
C LEU A 40 5.13 -6.56 -3.29
N PHE A 41 5.03 -5.43 -2.58
CA PHE A 41 3.96 -5.21 -1.61
C PHE A 41 2.58 -5.36 -2.27
N GLY A 42 2.34 -4.66 -3.39
CA GLY A 42 1.06 -4.75 -4.10
C GLY A 42 0.76 -6.16 -4.61
N TYR A 43 1.76 -6.85 -5.15
CA TYR A 43 1.62 -8.21 -5.64
C TYR A 43 1.24 -9.19 -4.52
N ASP A 44 2.02 -9.23 -3.44
CA ASP A 44 1.80 -10.16 -2.34
C ASP A 44 0.50 -9.90 -1.57
N TRP A 45 0.07 -8.63 -1.55
CA TRP A 45 -1.19 -8.22 -0.92
C TRP A 45 -2.42 -8.89 -1.55
N VAL A 46 -2.43 -9.07 -2.86
CA VAL A 46 -3.64 -9.47 -3.61
C VAL A 46 -3.54 -10.90 -4.17
N VAL A 47 -2.32 -11.43 -4.37
CA VAL A 47 -2.14 -12.78 -4.91
C VAL A 47 -2.91 -13.84 -4.12
N ILE A 48 -2.97 -13.69 -2.80
CA ILE A 48 -3.68 -14.62 -1.91
C ILE A 48 -5.18 -14.66 -2.17
N GLY A 49 -5.80 -13.52 -2.55
CA GLY A 49 -7.24 -13.44 -2.85
C GLY A 49 -7.64 -14.25 -4.08
N GLY A 50 -6.80 -14.27 -5.12
CA GLY A 50 -7.07 -15.10 -6.31
C GLY A 50 -6.71 -16.58 -6.12
N ALA A 51 -5.74 -16.88 -5.24
CA ALA A 51 -5.38 -18.27 -4.89
C ALA A 51 -6.36 -18.92 -3.89
N LYS A 52 -7.17 -18.10 -3.20
CA LYS A 52 -8.04 -18.48 -2.10
C LYS A 52 -8.96 -19.70 -2.39
N PRO A 53 -9.73 -19.73 -3.49
CA PRO A 53 -10.65 -20.85 -3.75
C PRO A 53 -9.95 -22.20 -3.84
N PHE A 54 -8.67 -22.20 -4.13
CA PHE A 54 -7.89 -23.40 -4.37
C PHE A 54 -7.15 -23.87 -3.11
N TYR A 55 -6.40 -22.98 -2.44
CA TYR A 55 -5.66 -23.39 -1.24
C TYR A 55 -6.58 -23.69 -0.06
N GLU A 56 -7.77 -23.08 0.04
CA GLU A 56 -8.72 -23.40 1.10
C GLU A 56 -9.26 -24.83 1.00
N LEU A 57 -9.55 -25.27 -0.21
CA LEU A 57 -9.93 -26.66 -0.46
C LEU A 57 -8.75 -27.61 -0.23
N TYR A 58 -7.54 -27.23 -0.69
CA TYR A 58 -6.33 -28.03 -0.50
C TYR A 58 -6.00 -28.28 0.98
N PHE A 59 -6.11 -27.27 1.83
CA PHE A 59 -5.84 -27.37 3.27
C PHE A 59 -7.06 -27.78 4.09
N GLY A 60 -8.23 -27.97 3.49
CA GLY A 60 -9.46 -28.36 4.19
C GLY A 60 -9.97 -27.30 5.16
N ILE A 61 -9.79 -26.02 4.85
CA ILE A 61 -10.21 -24.90 5.71
C ILE A 61 -11.42 -24.12 5.17
N ALA A 62 -11.99 -24.59 4.06
CA ALA A 62 -13.12 -23.93 3.39
C ALA A 62 -14.35 -23.72 4.30
N ASP A 63 -14.57 -24.63 5.26
CA ASP A 63 -15.69 -24.55 6.21
C ASP A 63 -15.35 -23.84 7.53
N SER A 64 -14.14 -23.27 7.65
CA SER A 64 -13.69 -22.61 8.88
C SER A 64 -13.39 -21.11 8.67
N PRO A 65 -14.35 -20.21 8.94
CA PRO A 65 -14.15 -18.77 8.81
C PRO A 65 -12.94 -18.24 9.59
N THR A 66 -12.65 -18.84 10.75
CA THR A 66 -11.50 -18.48 11.57
C THR A 66 -10.17 -18.79 10.87
N MET A 67 -10.06 -20.00 10.27
CA MET A 67 -8.83 -20.38 9.54
C MET A 67 -8.67 -19.61 8.24
N GLN A 68 -9.77 -19.32 7.55
CA GLN A 68 -9.78 -18.44 6.37
C GLN A 68 -9.28 -17.05 6.74
N GLY A 69 -9.85 -16.44 7.80
CA GLY A 69 -9.42 -15.13 8.30
C GLY A 69 -7.96 -15.13 8.72
N LEU A 70 -7.48 -16.18 9.37
CA LEU A 70 -6.09 -16.32 9.78
C LEU A 70 -5.15 -16.42 8.55
N ALA A 71 -5.48 -17.26 7.56
CA ALA A 71 -4.69 -17.41 6.35
C ALA A 71 -4.53 -16.07 5.61
N MET A 72 -5.62 -15.31 5.49
CA MET A 72 -5.63 -14.00 4.83
C MET A 72 -4.90 -12.91 5.61
N SER A 73 -4.97 -12.94 6.94
CA SER A 73 -4.49 -11.84 7.79
C SER A 73 -3.11 -12.04 8.41
N VAL A 74 -2.58 -13.26 8.45
CA VAL A 74 -1.30 -13.55 9.13
C VAL A 74 -0.13 -12.75 8.57
N ALA A 75 -0.09 -12.48 7.27
CA ALA A 75 0.92 -11.62 6.66
C ALA A 75 0.88 -10.18 7.20
N LEU A 76 -0.30 -9.68 7.58
CA LEU A 76 -0.46 -8.33 8.15
C LEU A 76 0.18 -8.21 9.54
N LEU A 77 0.17 -9.28 10.34
CA LEU A 77 0.94 -9.34 11.59
C LEU A 77 2.44 -9.28 11.30
N GLY A 78 2.89 -9.98 10.25
CA GLY A 78 4.26 -9.85 9.77
C GLY A 78 4.60 -8.43 9.35
N CYS A 79 3.70 -7.75 8.63
CA CYS A 79 3.88 -6.35 8.21
C CYS A 79 4.04 -5.40 9.40
N LEU A 80 3.24 -5.60 10.44
CA LEU A 80 3.34 -4.83 11.68
C LEU A 80 4.75 -4.93 12.29
N ILE A 81 5.25 -6.16 12.46
CA ILE A 81 6.58 -6.41 13.02
C ILE A 81 7.66 -5.88 12.08
N GLY A 82 7.54 -6.12 10.78
CA GLY A 82 8.49 -5.65 9.77
C GLY A 82 8.62 -4.14 9.75
N ALA A 83 7.50 -3.40 9.84
CA ALA A 83 7.51 -1.95 9.90
C ALA A 83 8.16 -1.39 11.18
N MET A 84 7.93 -2.04 12.33
CA MET A 84 8.58 -1.68 13.60
C MET A 84 10.10 -1.91 13.51
N VAL A 85 10.51 -3.07 13.03
CA VAL A 85 11.93 -3.43 12.85
C VAL A 85 12.62 -2.46 11.88
N ALA A 86 11.98 -2.15 10.76
CA ALA A 86 12.52 -1.20 9.78
C ALA A 86 12.76 0.18 10.39
N GLY A 87 11.81 0.70 11.18
CA GLY A 87 11.94 2.00 11.83
C GLY A 87 13.14 2.08 12.79
N MET A 88 13.37 1.01 13.56
CA MET A 88 14.49 0.94 14.53
C MET A 88 15.84 0.67 13.84
N MET A 89 15.86 -0.18 12.83
CA MET A 89 17.10 -0.67 12.22
C MET A 89 17.59 0.22 11.08
N ALA A 90 16.72 1.00 10.44
CA ALA A 90 17.09 1.86 9.31
C ALA A 90 18.15 2.91 9.68
N ASP A 91 18.06 3.46 10.88
CA ASP A 91 19.06 4.44 11.36
C ASP A 91 20.37 3.79 11.81
N ARG A 92 20.32 2.52 12.21
CA ARG A 92 21.53 1.79 12.66
C ARG A 92 22.33 1.21 11.49
N TYR A 93 21.68 0.49 10.59
CA TYR A 93 22.33 -0.32 9.55
C TYR A 93 22.30 0.32 8.17
N GLY A 94 21.41 1.29 7.92
CA GLY A 94 21.22 1.92 6.61
C GLY A 94 19.99 1.40 5.89
N ARG A 95 19.72 1.99 4.75
CA ARG A 95 18.52 1.69 3.97
C ARG A 95 18.74 0.52 3.02
N LYS A 96 19.92 0.51 2.33
CA LYS A 96 20.25 -0.53 1.36
C LYS A 96 20.29 -1.95 1.94
N PRO A 97 20.97 -2.24 3.08
CA PRO A 97 20.99 -3.58 3.66
C PRO A 97 19.60 -4.08 4.01
N LEU A 98 18.72 -3.19 4.53
CA LEU A 98 17.37 -3.59 4.89
C LEU A 98 16.48 -3.81 3.67
N LEU A 99 16.66 -3.06 2.57
CA LEU A 99 16.01 -3.36 1.28
C LEU A 99 16.44 -4.70 0.72
N LEU A 100 17.73 -5.06 0.84
CA LEU A 100 18.25 -6.38 0.45
C LEU A 100 17.66 -7.50 1.29
N ILE A 101 17.59 -7.31 2.61
CA ILE A 101 16.96 -8.26 3.55
C ILE A 101 15.48 -8.43 3.20
N SER A 102 14.77 -7.34 2.96
CA SER A 102 13.38 -7.37 2.53
C SER A 102 13.19 -8.15 1.22
N ALA A 103 14.02 -7.89 0.19
CA ALA A 103 13.97 -8.59 -1.09
C ALA A 103 14.26 -10.09 -0.94
N PHE A 104 15.21 -10.46 -0.09
CA PHE A 104 15.53 -11.86 0.22
C PHE A 104 14.36 -12.56 0.95
N ILE A 105 13.74 -11.88 1.92
CA ILE A 105 12.55 -12.37 2.62
C ILE A 105 11.39 -12.58 1.65
N PHE A 106 11.14 -11.63 0.74
CA PHE A 106 10.12 -11.77 -0.29
C PHE A 106 10.34 -13.01 -1.15
N LEU A 107 11.56 -13.18 -1.67
CA LEU A 107 11.91 -14.30 -2.53
C LEU A 107 11.72 -15.64 -1.79
N SER A 108 12.24 -15.73 -0.56
CA SER A 108 12.15 -16.93 0.27
C SER A 108 10.72 -17.27 0.65
N SER A 109 9.92 -16.25 1.02
CA SER A 109 8.52 -16.40 1.37
C SER A 109 7.67 -16.81 0.18
N ALA A 110 7.84 -16.19 -0.99
CA ALA A 110 7.10 -16.53 -2.19
C ALA A 110 7.32 -18.01 -2.57
N TYR A 111 8.57 -18.47 -2.51
CA TYR A 111 8.90 -19.87 -2.76
C TYR A 111 8.29 -20.79 -1.70
N ALA A 112 8.50 -20.49 -0.42
CA ALA A 112 8.06 -21.32 0.71
C ALA A 112 6.53 -21.41 0.78
N THR A 113 5.80 -20.32 0.52
CA THR A 113 4.33 -20.30 0.53
C THR A 113 3.75 -21.28 -0.50
N GLY A 114 4.30 -21.32 -1.71
CA GLY A 114 3.87 -22.28 -2.73
C GLY A 114 4.41 -23.71 -2.51
N ALA A 115 5.54 -23.90 -1.81
CA ALA A 115 6.17 -25.20 -1.65
C ALA A 115 5.57 -26.03 -0.51
N PHE A 116 5.08 -25.41 0.56
CA PHE A 116 4.60 -26.13 1.72
C PHE A 116 3.21 -26.75 1.50
N SER A 117 3.06 -28.01 1.98
CA SER A 117 1.81 -28.77 1.95
C SER A 117 1.14 -28.86 3.32
N VAL A 118 1.75 -28.29 4.37
CA VAL A 118 1.22 -28.24 5.73
C VAL A 118 0.76 -26.82 6.03
N PHE A 119 -0.47 -26.66 6.48
CA PHE A 119 -1.09 -25.35 6.72
C PHE A 119 -0.28 -24.45 7.67
N SER A 120 0.28 -25.01 8.77
CA SER A 120 1.07 -24.23 9.71
C SER A 120 2.35 -23.65 9.07
N TRP A 121 3.00 -24.38 8.19
CA TRP A 121 4.18 -23.90 7.47
C TRP A 121 3.80 -22.88 6.39
N PHE A 122 2.65 -23.06 5.73
CA PHE A 122 2.09 -22.04 4.85
C PHE A 122 1.88 -20.70 5.61
N LEU A 123 1.26 -20.76 6.80
CA LEU A 123 1.06 -19.56 7.64
C LEU A 123 2.41 -18.93 8.05
N ALA A 124 3.38 -19.75 8.44
CA ALA A 124 4.72 -19.25 8.81
C ALA A 124 5.43 -18.57 7.64
N ALA A 125 5.32 -19.12 6.43
CA ALA A 125 5.86 -18.52 5.21
C ALA A 125 5.15 -17.18 4.89
N ARG A 126 3.82 -17.12 5.00
CA ARG A 126 3.05 -15.89 4.83
C ARG A 126 3.42 -14.81 5.86
N PHE A 127 3.57 -15.19 7.12
CA PHE A 127 4.04 -14.29 8.18
C PHE A 127 5.41 -13.72 7.86
N LEU A 128 6.35 -14.56 7.42
CA LEU A 128 7.69 -14.14 7.01
C LEU A 128 7.63 -13.15 5.84
N GLY A 129 6.81 -13.44 4.81
CA GLY A 129 6.56 -12.52 3.70
C GLY A 129 6.05 -11.17 4.17
N GLY A 130 5.12 -11.19 5.13
CA GLY A 130 4.62 -9.98 5.78
C GLY A 130 5.73 -9.14 6.41
N ILE A 131 6.72 -9.75 7.08
CA ILE A 131 7.88 -9.01 7.60
C ILE A 131 8.62 -8.29 6.47
N GLY A 132 8.84 -8.94 5.34
CA GLY A 132 9.44 -8.33 4.15
C GLY A 132 8.63 -7.13 3.64
N ILE A 133 7.30 -7.28 3.55
CA ILE A 133 6.38 -6.19 3.17
C ILE A 133 6.51 -5.01 4.13
N GLY A 134 6.43 -5.28 5.43
CA GLY A 134 6.51 -4.25 6.46
C GLY A 134 7.81 -3.44 6.39
N ILE A 135 8.95 -4.12 6.14
CA ILE A 135 10.24 -3.47 5.94
C ILE A 135 10.23 -2.60 4.68
N ALA A 136 9.81 -3.15 3.54
CA ALA A 136 9.85 -2.45 2.26
C ALA A 136 8.87 -1.26 2.22
N SER A 137 7.69 -1.39 2.80
CA SER A 137 6.62 -0.38 2.76
C SER A 137 7.05 0.97 3.35
N GLY A 138 7.87 0.95 4.40
CA GLY A 138 8.44 2.16 4.99
C GLY A 138 9.75 2.61 4.34
N LEU A 139 10.63 1.66 4.02
CA LEU A 139 11.98 1.96 3.54
C LEU A 139 12.03 2.42 2.09
N SER A 140 11.19 1.85 1.21
CA SER A 140 11.20 2.22 -0.21
C SER A 140 10.90 3.71 -0.42
N PRO A 141 9.79 4.28 0.09
CA PRO A 141 9.54 5.70 -0.05
C PRO A 141 10.54 6.56 0.72
N MET A 142 11.06 6.09 1.87
CA MET A 142 12.10 6.78 2.63
C MET A 142 13.39 6.90 1.83
N TYR A 143 13.88 5.80 1.26
CA TYR A 143 15.07 5.81 0.40
C TYR A 143 14.91 6.75 -0.79
N ILE A 144 13.76 6.67 -1.48
CA ILE A 144 13.44 7.56 -2.61
C ILE A 144 13.48 9.03 -2.16
N ALA A 145 12.89 9.37 -1.02
CA ALA A 145 12.88 10.73 -0.49
C ALA A 145 14.27 11.25 -0.12
N GLU A 146 15.20 10.37 0.27
CA GLU A 146 16.58 10.71 0.66
C GLU A 146 17.54 10.85 -0.52
N VAL A 147 17.29 10.15 -1.64
CA VAL A 147 18.14 10.22 -2.85
C VAL A 147 17.60 11.18 -3.90
N ALA A 148 16.31 11.51 -3.85
CA ALA A 148 15.66 12.36 -4.85
C ALA A 148 15.97 13.84 -4.63
N PRO A 149 16.38 14.58 -5.71
CA PRO A 149 16.47 16.02 -5.67
C PRO A 149 15.16 16.67 -5.23
N THR A 150 15.23 17.73 -4.44
CA THR A 150 14.07 18.42 -3.86
C THR A 150 13.02 18.83 -4.89
N SER A 151 13.43 19.24 -6.08
CA SER A 151 12.54 19.68 -7.17
C SER A 151 11.63 18.58 -7.75
N ILE A 152 12.02 17.32 -7.62
CA ILE A 152 11.26 16.18 -8.18
C ILE A 152 10.93 15.11 -7.13
N ARG A 153 11.27 15.34 -5.86
CA ARG A 153 11.10 14.37 -4.77
C ARG A 153 9.66 13.87 -4.67
N GLY A 154 8.69 14.77 -4.69
CA GLY A 154 7.27 14.39 -4.60
C GLY A 154 6.84 13.46 -5.74
N LYS A 155 7.26 13.75 -6.98
CA LYS A 155 6.97 12.86 -8.13
C LYS A 155 7.60 11.48 -7.99
N LEU A 156 8.83 11.40 -7.48
CA LEU A 156 9.53 10.13 -7.32
C LEU A 156 8.98 9.30 -6.15
N VAL A 157 8.55 9.96 -5.07
CA VAL A 157 7.85 9.26 -3.97
C VAL A 157 6.49 8.74 -4.44
N SER A 158 5.76 9.49 -5.27
CA SER A 158 4.50 9.02 -5.87
C SER A 158 4.70 7.81 -6.80
N LEU A 159 5.90 7.60 -7.34
CA LEU A 159 6.24 6.41 -8.12
C LEU A 159 6.11 5.13 -7.27
N ASN A 160 6.43 5.18 -5.98
CA ASN A 160 6.25 4.04 -5.08
C ASN A 160 4.76 3.64 -4.95
N GLN A 161 3.86 4.62 -4.85
CA GLN A 161 2.41 4.34 -4.83
C GLN A 161 1.95 3.72 -6.16
N LEU A 162 2.43 4.24 -7.27
CA LEU A 162 2.11 3.70 -8.60
C LEU A 162 2.59 2.25 -8.74
N THR A 163 3.80 1.93 -8.26
CA THR A 163 4.31 0.56 -8.32
C THR A 163 3.53 -0.41 -7.45
N ILE A 164 3.00 0.03 -6.29
CA ILE A 164 2.07 -0.78 -5.47
C ILE A 164 0.83 -1.16 -6.31
N VAL A 165 0.20 -0.20 -6.94
CA VAL A 165 -1.03 -0.44 -7.73
C VAL A 165 -0.74 -1.30 -8.97
N LEU A 166 0.41 -1.12 -9.60
CA LEU A 166 0.86 -1.99 -10.70
C LEU A 166 1.16 -3.42 -10.21
N GLY A 167 1.68 -3.57 -9.00
CA GLY A 167 1.88 -4.87 -8.36
C GLY A 167 0.55 -5.60 -8.12
N ILE A 168 -0.47 -4.87 -7.62
CA ILE A 168 -1.84 -5.39 -7.46
C ILE A 168 -2.37 -5.91 -8.79
N LEU A 169 -2.36 -5.10 -9.84
CA LEU A 169 -2.81 -5.50 -11.17
C LEU A 169 -1.99 -6.68 -11.72
N GLY A 170 -0.67 -6.65 -11.53
CA GLY A 170 0.22 -7.74 -11.95
C GLY A 170 -0.12 -9.08 -11.30
N ALA A 171 -0.42 -9.09 -10.00
CA ALA A 171 -0.85 -10.29 -9.28
C ALA A 171 -2.21 -10.81 -9.79
N GLN A 172 -3.16 -9.91 -10.03
CA GLN A 172 -4.48 -10.28 -10.56
C GLN A 172 -4.40 -10.89 -11.95
N ILE A 173 -3.59 -10.29 -12.84
CA ILE A 173 -3.33 -10.83 -14.19
C ILE A 173 -2.62 -12.18 -14.09
N ALA A 174 -1.61 -12.32 -13.23
CA ALA A 174 -0.91 -13.59 -13.03
C ALA A 174 -1.85 -14.69 -12.53
N ASN A 175 -2.69 -14.40 -11.55
CA ASN A 175 -3.68 -15.34 -11.03
C ASN A 175 -4.66 -15.80 -12.13
N TRP A 176 -5.15 -14.85 -12.94
CA TRP A 176 -6.05 -15.13 -14.04
C TRP A 176 -5.41 -15.98 -15.16
N LEU A 177 -4.16 -15.68 -15.51
CA LEU A 177 -3.43 -16.40 -16.56
C LEU A 177 -2.96 -17.80 -16.11
N ILE A 178 -2.68 -17.97 -14.82
CA ILE A 178 -2.22 -19.25 -14.25
C ILE A 178 -3.40 -20.19 -14.04
N ALA A 179 -4.56 -19.68 -13.66
CA ALA A 179 -5.73 -20.53 -13.42
C ALA A 179 -6.24 -21.18 -14.71
N GLU A 180 -6.43 -22.48 -14.68
CA GLU A 180 -7.12 -23.20 -15.74
C GLU A 180 -8.64 -23.01 -15.65
N PRO A 181 -9.37 -23.03 -16.77
CA PRO A 181 -10.82 -22.93 -16.77
C PRO A 181 -11.47 -24.03 -15.90
N ILE A 182 -12.44 -23.61 -15.09
CA ILE A 182 -13.17 -24.53 -14.20
C ILE A 182 -14.57 -24.72 -14.78
N PRO A 183 -14.95 -25.96 -15.17
CA PRO A 183 -16.30 -26.28 -15.60
C PRO A 183 -17.33 -25.96 -14.51
N ALA A 184 -18.53 -25.53 -14.93
CA ALA A 184 -19.58 -25.09 -14.00
C ALA A 184 -20.17 -26.26 -13.16
N ASP A 185 -19.95 -27.48 -13.58
CA ASP A 185 -20.41 -28.73 -12.93
C ASP A 185 -19.41 -29.31 -11.91
N PHE A 186 -18.21 -28.69 -11.78
CA PHE A 186 -17.20 -29.13 -10.81
C PHE A 186 -17.68 -28.96 -9.38
N THR A 187 -17.59 -30.04 -8.62
CA THR A 187 -17.77 -30.02 -7.17
C THR A 187 -16.52 -29.49 -6.47
N PRO A 188 -16.59 -29.06 -5.19
CA PRO A 188 -15.40 -28.72 -4.41
C PRO A 188 -14.32 -29.79 -4.40
N ALA A 189 -14.71 -31.09 -4.44
CA ALA A 189 -13.76 -32.20 -4.51
C ALA A 189 -13.04 -32.23 -5.86
N ASP A 190 -13.76 -31.99 -6.97
CA ASP A 190 -13.20 -31.96 -8.32
C ASP A 190 -12.23 -30.77 -8.46
N ILE A 191 -12.59 -29.61 -7.91
CA ILE A 191 -11.71 -28.42 -7.89
C ILE A 191 -10.45 -28.74 -7.08
N CYS A 192 -10.56 -29.37 -5.91
CA CYS A 192 -9.42 -29.76 -5.10
C CYS A 192 -8.50 -30.75 -5.82
N ALA A 193 -9.06 -31.68 -6.58
CA ALA A 193 -8.32 -32.70 -7.36
C ALA A 193 -7.73 -32.12 -8.66
N SER A 194 -8.24 -30.98 -9.15
CA SER A 194 -7.77 -30.33 -10.38
C SER A 194 -6.35 -29.78 -10.25
N TRP A 195 -5.76 -29.44 -11.41
CA TRP A 195 -4.47 -28.75 -11.44
C TRP A 195 -4.49 -27.45 -10.61
N ASN A 196 -5.57 -26.68 -10.67
CA ASN A 196 -5.73 -25.47 -9.88
C ASN A 196 -5.65 -25.74 -8.37
N GLY A 197 -6.32 -26.79 -7.89
CA GLY A 197 -6.34 -27.18 -6.48
C GLY A 197 -5.03 -27.78 -5.99
N GLN A 198 -4.26 -28.44 -6.87
CA GLN A 198 -3.00 -29.08 -6.49
C GLN A 198 -1.77 -28.19 -6.74
N MET A 199 -1.70 -27.54 -7.90
CA MET A 199 -0.50 -26.81 -8.34
C MET A 199 -0.78 -25.36 -8.71
N GLY A 200 -1.95 -25.00 -9.26
CA GLY A 200 -2.22 -23.67 -9.77
C GLY A 200 -2.03 -22.57 -8.72
N TRP A 201 -2.58 -22.73 -7.51
CA TRP A 201 -2.41 -21.77 -6.42
C TRP A 201 -0.94 -21.61 -5.98
N ARG A 202 -0.12 -22.67 -6.09
CA ARG A 202 1.32 -22.62 -5.79
C ARG A 202 2.05 -21.74 -6.80
N TRP A 203 1.74 -21.90 -8.09
CA TRP A 203 2.29 -21.08 -9.16
C TRP A 203 1.89 -19.61 -9.04
N MET A 204 0.68 -19.31 -8.54
CA MET A 204 0.29 -17.92 -8.25
C MET A 204 1.23 -17.26 -7.25
N PHE A 205 1.58 -17.96 -6.16
CA PHE A 205 2.57 -17.46 -5.19
C PHE A 205 3.98 -17.43 -5.76
N TRP A 206 4.40 -18.47 -6.49
CA TRP A 206 5.71 -18.49 -7.13
C TRP A 206 5.90 -17.40 -8.18
N GLY A 207 4.83 -16.91 -8.79
CA GLY A 207 4.84 -15.76 -9.67
C GLY A 207 5.48 -14.50 -9.04
N ALA A 208 5.35 -14.34 -7.72
CA ALA A 208 6.02 -13.26 -6.97
C ALA A 208 7.54 -13.45 -6.89
N ALA A 209 8.05 -14.68 -7.02
CA ALA A 209 9.48 -14.95 -6.91
C ALA A 209 10.29 -14.28 -8.03
N PHE A 210 9.72 -14.16 -9.24
CA PHE A 210 10.40 -13.51 -10.36
C PHE A 210 10.69 -12.02 -10.07
N PRO A 211 9.70 -11.15 -9.80
CA PRO A 211 9.99 -9.75 -9.47
C PRO A 211 10.78 -9.60 -8.16
N ALA A 212 10.67 -10.53 -7.20
CA ALA A 212 11.47 -10.52 -5.98
C ALA A 212 12.96 -10.80 -6.27
N ALA A 213 13.26 -11.77 -7.13
CA ALA A 213 14.64 -12.05 -7.57
C ALA A 213 15.25 -10.87 -8.33
N VAL A 214 14.46 -10.23 -9.23
CA VAL A 214 14.89 -9.02 -9.95
C VAL A 214 15.16 -7.88 -8.98
N PHE A 215 14.29 -7.67 -7.99
CA PHE A 215 14.49 -6.66 -6.95
C PHE A 215 15.76 -6.93 -6.14
N LEU A 216 15.96 -8.16 -5.67
CA LEU A 216 17.15 -8.56 -4.92
C LEU A 216 18.43 -8.29 -5.71
N LEU A 217 18.44 -8.68 -6.99
CA LEU A 217 19.57 -8.46 -7.88
C LEU A 217 19.85 -6.96 -8.08
N LEU A 218 18.84 -6.18 -8.43
CA LEU A 218 18.99 -4.75 -8.71
C LEU A 218 19.31 -3.94 -7.44
N ALA A 219 18.79 -4.33 -6.28
CA ALA A 219 19.09 -3.70 -5.00
C ALA A 219 20.58 -3.82 -4.61
N CYS A 220 21.30 -4.83 -5.12
CA CYS A 220 22.75 -4.90 -4.94
C CYS A 220 23.51 -3.71 -5.55
N PHE A 221 22.98 -3.12 -6.63
CA PHE A 221 23.66 -2.08 -7.41
C PHE A 221 23.29 -0.65 -7.01
N ILE A 222 22.20 -0.43 -6.24
CA ILE A 222 21.88 0.91 -5.75
C ILE A 222 22.88 1.34 -4.67
N PRO A 223 23.22 2.64 -4.58
CA PRO A 223 24.05 3.16 -3.49
C PRO A 223 23.30 3.18 -2.16
N GLU A 224 24.01 3.33 -1.06
CA GLU A 224 23.38 3.65 0.22
C GLU A 224 22.88 5.10 0.22
N SER A 225 21.88 5.41 1.07
CA SER A 225 21.36 6.76 1.22
C SER A 225 22.46 7.77 1.56
N PRO A 226 22.64 8.84 0.77
CA PRO A 226 23.63 9.87 1.05
C PRO A 226 23.36 10.58 2.37
N ARG A 227 22.09 10.74 2.74
CA ARG A 227 21.69 11.34 4.02
C ARG A 227 22.11 10.49 5.20
N TRP A 228 21.90 9.19 5.12
CA TRP A 228 22.34 8.24 6.16
C TRP A 228 23.85 8.17 6.25
N LEU A 229 24.56 8.14 5.11
CA LEU A 229 26.03 8.15 5.08
C LEU A 229 26.60 9.38 5.76
N ALA A 230 26.02 10.55 5.51
CA ALA A 230 26.43 11.81 6.15
C ALA A 230 26.19 11.78 7.68
N MET A 231 25.02 11.31 8.12
CA MET A 231 24.70 11.15 9.55
C MET A 231 25.64 10.16 10.27
N LYS A 232 26.22 9.19 9.56
CA LYS A 232 27.19 8.22 10.09
C LYS A 232 28.64 8.68 9.96
N GLY A 233 28.89 9.93 9.57
CA GLY A 233 30.25 10.48 9.38
C GLY A 233 30.99 9.93 8.17
N LYS A 234 30.33 9.15 7.28
CA LYS A 234 30.94 8.57 6.07
C LYS A 234 30.94 9.60 4.93
N ARG A 235 31.61 10.75 5.15
CA ARG A 235 31.56 11.95 4.31
C ARG A 235 31.92 11.66 2.85
N GLU A 236 33.02 10.95 2.59
CA GLU A 236 33.49 10.64 1.24
C GLU A 236 32.47 9.84 0.42
N LYS A 237 31.85 8.81 1.05
CA LYS A 237 30.82 8.00 0.40
C LYS A 237 29.55 8.80 0.14
N ALA A 238 29.11 9.65 1.09
CA ALA A 238 27.98 10.55 0.91
C ALA A 238 28.23 11.51 -0.26
N TRP A 239 29.42 12.12 -0.31
CA TRP A 239 29.85 13.00 -1.38
C TRP A 239 29.84 12.30 -2.75
N SER A 240 30.41 11.10 -2.83
CA SER A 240 30.41 10.32 -4.07
C SER A 240 29.02 10.04 -4.62
N VAL A 241 28.04 9.73 -3.76
CA VAL A 241 26.65 9.52 -4.18
C VAL A 241 26.02 10.82 -4.63
N LEU A 242 26.16 11.90 -3.85
CA LEU A 242 25.59 13.22 -4.18
C LEU A 242 26.16 13.79 -5.47
N SER A 243 27.48 13.64 -5.71
CA SER A 243 28.10 14.09 -6.96
C SER A 243 27.65 13.30 -8.17
N ARG A 244 27.34 12.00 -8.03
CA ARG A 244 26.72 11.20 -9.10
C ARG A 244 25.28 11.62 -9.40
N ILE A 245 24.55 12.16 -8.40
CA ILE A 245 23.18 12.67 -8.54
C ILE A 245 23.17 14.02 -9.28
N GLY A 246 23.99 15.00 -8.85
CA GLY A 246 23.88 16.38 -9.35
C GLY A 246 25.19 17.12 -9.54
N GLY A 247 26.33 16.42 -9.54
CA GLY A 247 27.66 17.02 -9.65
C GLY A 247 28.16 17.63 -8.34
N ASN A 248 29.41 18.13 -8.34
CA ASN A 248 30.10 18.58 -7.12
C ASN A 248 29.39 19.76 -6.43
N ARG A 249 28.90 20.72 -7.19
CA ARG A 249 28.18 21.89 -6.65
C ARG A 249 26.88 21.49 -5.95
N TYR A 250 26.16 20.52 -6.50
CA TYR A 250 24.97 19.95 -5.86
C TYR A 250 25.33 19.23 -4.57
N ALA A 251 26.41 18.42 -4.62
CA ALA A 251 26.88 17.66 -3.48
C ALA A 251 27.24 18.57 -2.30
N GLU A 252 27.93 19.68 -2.55
CA GLU A 252 28.30 20.62 -1.51
C GLU A 252 27.08 21.27 -0.84
N GLN A 253 26.10 21.70 -1.63
CA GLN A 253 24.88 22.33 -1.11
C GLN A 253 24.03 21.37 -0.28
N GLU A 254 23.79 20.17 -0.79
CA GLU A 254 23.00 19.15 -0.08
C GLU A 254 23.73 18.66 1.18
N PHE A 255 25.06 18.54 1.14
CA PHE A 255 25.83 18.11 2.29
C PHE A 255 25.75 19.13 3.44
N GLN A 256 25.89 20.43 3.15
CA GLN A 256 25.73 21.52 4.14
C GLN A 256 24.31 21.51 4.76
N MET A 257 23.27 21.29 3.96
CA MET A 257 21.88 21.19 4.47
C MET A 257 21.71 19.97 5.41
N VAL A 258 22.32 18.85 5.09
CA VAL A 258 22.25 17.65 5.95
C VAL A 258 22.98 17.87 7.27
N GLU A 259 24.15 18.51 7.27
CA GLU A 259 24.89 18.84 8.49
C GLU A 259 24.09 19.78 9.40
N GLN A 260 23.50 20.85 8.85
CA GLN A 260 22.65 21.80 9.61
C GLN A 260 21.42 21.10 10.21
N THR A 261 20.77 20.22 9.45
CA THR A 261 19.58 19.48 9.92
C THR A 261 19.93 18.44 10.98
N SER A 262 21.11 17.85 10.91
CA SER A 262 21.58 16.86 11.88
C SER A 262 21.90 17.47 13.25
N ALA A 263 22.37 18.71 13.27
CA ALA A 263 22.65 19.47 14.50
C ALA A 263 21.36 19.82 15.28
N SER A 264 20.19 19.84 14.63
CA SER A 264 18.90 20.22 15.23
C SER A 264 18.04 19.02 15.67
N LYS A 265 18.59 17.81 15.82
CA LYS A 265 17.83 16.65 16.34
C LYS A 265 17.35 16.95 17.75
N SER A 266 16.05 17.22 17.90
CA SER A 266 15.42 17.38 19.20
C SER A 266 15.27 16.01 19.90
N GLU A 267 15.84 15.89 21.08
CA GLU A 267 15.61 14.76 21.99
C GLU A 267 14.14 14.73 22.42
N GLY A 268 13.52 13.55 22.44
CA GLY A 268 12.23 13.33 23.12
C GLY A 268 10.99 13.12 22.25
N GLY A 269 11.12 12.75 20.97
CA GLY A 269 10.00 12.63 20.03
C GLY A 269 8.78 11.86 20.53
N LEU A 270 8.96 10.71 21.21
CA LEU A 270 7.85 9.86 21.64
C LEU A 270 7.11 10.48 22.87
N LYS A 271 7.83 10.96 23.86
CA LYS A 271 7.23 11.64 25.02
C LYS A 271 6.53 12.94 24.59
N LEU A 272 7.12 13.67 23.64
CA LEU A 272 6.55 14.89 23.11
C LEU A 272 5.25 14.63 22.35
N LEU A 273 5.18 13.56 21.56
CA LEU A 273 3.99 13.17 20.80
C LEU A 273 2.76 12.92 21.68
N PHE A 274 2.95 12.32 22.87
CA PHE A 274 1.84 12.05 23.80
C PHE A 274 1.53 13.25 24.72
N SER A 275 2.25 14.36 24.62
CA SER A 275 1.95 15.58 25.37
C SER A 275 0.63 16.23 24.94
N ARG A 276 0.01 17.02 25.83
CA ARG A 276 -1.31 17.66 25.59
C ARG A 276 -1.44 18.35 24.24
N PRO A 277 -0.46 19.15 23.75
CA PRO A 277 -0.59 19.86 22.50
C PRO A 277 -0.73 18.94 21.27
N PHE A 278 0.01 17.84 21.24
CA PHE A 278 0.07 16.93 20.07
C PHE A 278 -0.94 15.81 20.11
N ARG A 279 -1.53 15.50 21.28
CA ARG A 279 -2.47 14.38 21.45
C ARG A 279 -3.70 14.47 20.55
N LYS A 280 -4.26 15.67 20.36
CA LYS A 280 -5.43 15.87 19.48
C LYS A 280 -5.11 15.51 18.03
N VAL A 281 -3.95 15.98 17.55
CA VAL A 281 -3.50 15.72 16.18
C VAL A 281 -3.13 14.25 16.01
N LEU A 282 -2.52 13.62 17.02
CA LEU A 282 -2.23 12.19 17.00
C LEU A 282 -3.51 11.35 16.91
N VAL A 283 -4.52 11.64 17.72
CA VAL A 283 -5.82 10.96 17.68
C VAL A 283 -6.47 11.11 16.30
N LEU A 284 -6.45 12.32 15.73
CA LEU A 284 -6.94 12.56 14.38
C LEU A 284 -6.20 11.69 13.35
N GLY A 285 -4.87 11.67 13.40
CA GLY A 285 -4.05 10.87 12.48
C GLY A 285 -4.29 9.37 12.63
N VAL A 286 -4.41 8.85 13.84
CA VAL A 286 -4.73 7.44 14.10
C VAL A 286 -6.12 7.08 13.56
N ILE A 287 -7.14 7.92 13.79
CA ILE A 287 -8.49 7.68 13.28
C ILE A 287 -8.48 7.67 11.74
N VAL A 288 -7.80 8.61 11.10
CA VAL A 288 -7.66 8.66 9.64
C VAL A 288 -6.97 7.39 9.11
N ALA A 289 -5.89 6.94 9.76
CA ALA A 289 -5.14 5.75 9.36
C ALA A 289 -5.98 4.46 9.51
N VAL A 290 -6.68 4.30 10.63
CA VAL A 290 -7.55 3.15 10.88
C VAL A 290 -8.75 3.16 9.94
N PHE A 291 -9.38 4.33 9.76
CA PHE A 291 -10.53 4.47 8.86
C PHE A 291 -10.18 4.12 7.42
N GLN A 292 -8.99 4.47 6.93
CA GLN A 292 -8.53 4.12 5.59
C GLN A 292 -8.54 2.61 5.34
N GLN A 293 -8.32 1.81 6.39
CA GLN A 293 -8.44 0.35 6.32
C GLN A 293 -9.90 -0.10 6.50
N TRP A 294 -10.59 0.44 7.50
CA TRP A 294 -11.94 0.02 7.89
C TRP A 294 -13.05 0.51 6.95
N CYS A 295 -12.73 1.36 5.98
CA CYS A 295 -13.66 1.72 4.91
C CYS A 295 -14.07 0.53 4.01
N GLY A 296 -13.51 -0.67 4.24
CA GLY A 296 -13.94 -1.92 3.60
C GLY A 296 -13.33 -2.22 2.22
N THR A 297 -12.60 -1.29 1.60
CA THR A 297 -12.07 -1.51 0.25
C THR A 297 -11.04 -2.64 0.18
N ASN A 298 -10.24 -2.83 1.24
CA ASN A 298 -9.29 -3.94 1.30
C ASN A 298 -9.97 -5.31 1.28
N VAL A 299 -11.20 -5.39 1.79
CA VAL A 299 -12.03 -6.59 1.70
C VAL A 299 -12.35 -6.91 0.23
N ILE A 300 -12.66 -5.90 -0.58
CA ILE A 300 -12.94 -6.11 -2.00
C ILE A 300 -11.74 -6.73 -2.72
N PHE A 301 -10.52 -6.31 -2.40
CA PHE A 301 -9.32 -6.89 -3.01
C PHE A 301 -8.99 -8.30 -2.52
N ASN A 302 -9.16 -8.55 -1.22
CA ASN A 302 -8.74 -9.80 -0.59
C ASN A 302 -9.80 -10.90 -0.70
N TYR A 303 -11.08 -10.51 -0.75
CA TYR A 303 -12.23 -11.41 -0.76
C TYR A 303 -13.12 -11.20 -1.99
N ALA A 304 -12.51 -10.70 -3.09
CA ALA A 304 -13.20 -10.46 -4.35
C ALA A 304 -13.93 -11.71 -4.87
N GLN A 305 -13.35 -12.88 -4.64
CA GLN A 305 -13.96 -14.15 -5.04
C GLN A 305 -15.35 -14.32 -4.41
N GLU A 306 -15.48 -14.22 -3.08
CA GLU A 306 -16.74 -14.39 -2.40
C GLU A 306 -17.76 -13.34 -2.81
N ILE A 307 -17.28 -12.12 -3.01
CA ILE A 307 -18.12 -10.99 -3.44
C ILE A 307 -18.73 -11.28 -4.82
N PHE A 308 -17.92 -11.73 -5.78
CA PHE A 308 -18.42 -12.02 -7.12
C PHE A 308 -19.19 -13.35 -7.20
N GLN A 309 -18.81 -14.37 -6.44
CA GLN A 309 -19.60 -15.60 -6.35
C GLN A 309 -20.98 -15.37 -5.73
N SER A 310 -21.05 -14.57 -4.65
CA SER A 310 -22.33 -14.17 -4.05
C SER A 310 -23.19 -13.32 -5.01
N ALA A 311 -22.56 -12.69 -6.01
CA ALA A 311 -23.26 -11.98 -7.08
C ALA A 311 -23.64 -12.87 -8.26
N GLY A 312 -23.43 -14.20 -8.16
CA GLY A 312 -23.85 -15.21 -9.15
C GLY A 312 -22.84 -15.48 -10.27
N TYR A 313 -21.59 -15.03 -10.15
CA TYR A 313 -20.55 -15.34 -11.14
C TYR A 313 -19.93 -16.70 -10.93
N SER A 314 -19.61 -17.39 -12.04
CA SER A 314 -18.83 -18.63 -12.03
C SER A 314 -17.39 -18.36 -11.56
N LEU A 315 -16.72 -19.35 -10.98
CA LEU A 315 -15.35 -19.21 -10.51
C LEU A 315 -14.37 -18.80 -11.63
N GLY A 316 -14.63 -19.23 -12.86
CA GLY A 316 -13.84 -18.84 -14.04
C GLY A 316 -13.96 -17.35 -14.36
N ASP A 317 -15.18 -16.79 -14.29
CA ASP A 317 -15.44 -15.37 -14.58
C ASP A 317 -14.97 -14.45 -13.45
N VAL A 318 -14.91 -14.95 -12.22
CA VAL A 318 -14.48 -14.20 -11.03
C VAL A 318 -13.07 -13.65 -11.21
N LEU A 319 -12.11 -14.48 -11.62
CA LEU A 319 -10.72 -14.05 -11.77
C LEU A 319 -10.56 -12.95 -12.83
N PHE A 320 -11.33 -13.00 -13.93
CA PHE A 320 -11.35 -11.94 -14.92
C PHE A 320 -11.94 -10.64 -14.35
N ASN A 321 -13.07 -10.72 -13.63
CA ASN A 321 -13.67 -9.55 -12.99
C ASN A 321 -12.74 -8.90 -11.97
N ILE A 322 -11.92 -9.70 -11.28
CA ILE A 322 -10.88 -9.21 -10.38
C ILE A 322 -9.83 -8.38 -11.16
N VAL A 323 -9.40 -8.81 -12.35
CA VAL A 323 -8.50 -8.02 -13.22
C VAL A 323 -9.14 -6.68 -13.61
N VAL A 324 -10.43 -6.66 -13.94
CA VAL A 324 -11.15 -5.41 -14.25
C VAL A 324 -11.08 -4.42 -13.09
N THR A 325 -11.22 -4.91 -11.84
CA THR A 325 -11.09 -4.06 -10.65
C THR A 325 -9.68 -3.48 -10.51
N GLY A 326 -8.65 -4.25 -10.84
CA GLY A 326 -7.25 -3.80 -10.83
C GLY A 326 -6.96 -2.74 -11.87
N VAL A 327 -7.49 -2.89 -13.08
CA VAL A 327 -7.39 -1.87 -14.14
C VAL A 327 -8.04 -0.57 -13.69
N ALA A 328 -9.25 -0.64 -13.10
CA ALA A 328 -9.91 0.53 -12.54
C ALA A 328 -9.07 1.19 -11.45
N ASN A 329 -8.47 0.41 -10.54
CA ASN A 329 -7.59 0.92 -9.50
C ASN A 329 -6.40 1.71 -10.08
N VAL A 330 -5.75 1.20 -11.13
CA VAL A 330 -4.64 1.91 -11.82
C VAL A 330 -5.15 3.23 -12.42
N ILE A 331 -6.24 3.19 -13.19
CA ILE A 331 -6.79 4.38 -13.87
C ILE A 331 -7.13 5.47 -12.85
N PHE A 332 -7.87 5.12 -11.80
CA PHE A 332 -8.32 6.09 -10.81
C PHE A 332 -7.20 6.56 -9.86
N THR A 333 -6.12 5.79 -9.70
CA THR A 333 -4.90 6.28 -9.05
C THR A 333 -4.24 7.40 -9.85
N PHE A 334 -4.20 7.31 -11.19
CA PHE A 334 -3.74 8.43 -12.03
C PHE A 334 -4.66 9.65 -11.91
N VAL A 335 -5.97 9.45 -11.85
CA VAL A 335 -6.93 10.53 -11.60
C VAL A 335 -6.65 11.21 -10.25
N ALA A 336 -6.37 10.43 -9.20
CA ALA A 336 -6.02 10.96 -7.88
C ALA A 336 -4.80 11.88 -7.92
N ILE A 337 -3.71 11.44 -8.57
CA ILE A 337 -2.47 12.22 -8.69
C ILE A 337 -2.75 13.60 -9.34
N TYR A 338 -3.67 13.64 -10.30
CA TYR A 338 -4.03 14.88 -10.99
C TYR A 338 -5.01 15.76 -10.18
N THR A 339 -5.92 15.17 -9.42
CA THR A 339 -7.01 15.89 -8.76
C THR A 339 -6.66 16.38 -7.35
N VAL A 340 -5.66 15.76 -6.68
CA VAL A 340 -5.30 16.09 -5.29
C VAL A 340 -4.94 17.56 -5.08
N GLU A 341 -4.23 18.16 -6.03
CA GLU A 341 -3.84 19.56 -5.97
C GLU A 341 -4.98 20.52 -6.36
N ARG A 342 -6.01 20.01 -7.05
CA ARG A 342 -7.14 20.82 -7.50
C ARG A 342 -8.29 20.86 -6.51
N LEU A 343 -8.71 19.71 -5.97
CA LEU A 343 -9.87 19.58 -5.11
C LEU A 343 -9.56 19.80 -3.62
N GLY A 344 -8.31 19.59 -3.21
CA GLY A 344 -7.91 19.65 -1.80
C GLY A 344 -8.10 18.31 -1.07
N ARG A 345 -7.44 18.20 0.10
CA ARG A 345 -7.38 16.92 0.82
C ARG A 345 -8.70 16.60 1.53
N ARG A 346 -9.30 17.59 2.18
CA ARG A 346 -10.57 17.44 2.90
C ARG A 346 -11.72 17.04 1.97
N ALA A 347 -11.83 17.71 0.83
CA ALA A 347 -12.90 17.44 -0.14
C ALA A 347 -12.80 15.99 -0.69
N LEU A 348 -11.58 15.51 -1.00
CA LEU A 348 -11.36 14.15 -1.46
C LEU A 348 -11.63 13.09 -0.37
N MET A 349 -11.27 13.34 0.88
CA MET A 349 -11.59 12.45 2.01
C MET A 349 -13.10 12.33 2.22
N LEU A 350 -13.83 13.45 2.13
CA LEU A 350 -15.30 13.46 2.24
C LEU A 350 -15.95 12.74 1.05
N LEU A 351 -15.48 12.98 -0.17
CA LEU A 351 -15.96 12.29 -1.37
C LEU A 351 -15.74 10.77 -1.23
N GLY A 352 -14.57 10.36 -0.77
CA GLY A 352 -14.27 8.94 -0.55
C GLY A 352 -15.17 8.29 0.49
N ALA A 353 -15.29 8.90 1.67
CA ALA A 353 -16.12 8.35 2.75
C ALA A 353 -17.61 8.35 2.38
N GLY A 354 -18.13 9.46 1.84
CA GLY A 354 -19.54 9.57 1.44
C GLY A 354 -19.89 8.71 0.22
N GLY A 355 -19.00 8.67 -0.78
CA GLY A 355 -19.17 7.83 -1.96
C GLY A 355 -19.19 6.34 -1.62
N LEU A 356 -18.23 5.87 -0.81
CA LEU A 356 -18.21 4.48 -0.34
C LEU A 356 -19.44 4.13 0.51
N ALA A 357 -19.88 5.04 1.40
CA ALA A 357 -21.08 4.84 2.19
C ALA A 357 -22.31 4.56 1.31
N GLY A 358 -22.52 5.38 0.28
CA GLY A 358 -23.63 5.21 -0.67
C GLY A 358 -23.49 3.93 -1.50
N ILE A 359 -22.30 3.65 -2.04
CA ILE A 359 -22.07 2.46 -2.86
C ILE A 359 -22.27 1.18 -2.04
N TYR A 360 -21.75 1.10 -0.81
CA TYR A 360 -21.93 -0.09 0.03
C TYR A 360 -23.36 -0.27 0.53
N LEU A 361 -24.09 0.83 0.75
CA LEU A 361 -25.52 0.74 1.05
C LEU A 361 -26.28 0.09 -0.10
N VAL A 362 -26.04 0.55 -1.33
CA VAL A 362 -26.65 -0.02 -2.54
C VAL A 362 -26.20 -1.47 -2.75
N LEU A 363 -24.90 -1.74 -2.60
CA LEU A 363 -24.33 -3.09 -2.78
C LEU A 363 -24.93 -4.09 -1.77
N GLY A 364 -25.00 -3.72 -0.49
CA GLY A 364 -25.66 -4.54 0.54
C GLY A 364 -27.14 -4.76 0.24
N THR A 365 -27.83 -3.73 -0.24
CA THR A 365 -29.25 -3.85 -0.62
C THR A 365 -29.43 -4.77 -1.83
N CYS A 366 -28.53 -4.72 -2.81
CA CYS A 366 -28.54 -5.66 -3.94
C CYS A 366 -28.36 -7.10 -3.49
N TYR A 367 -27.45 -7.38 -2.56
CA TYR A 367 -27.28 -8.70 -1.98
C TYR A 367 -28.51 -9.16 -1.20
N PHE A 368 -29.16 -8.28 -0.47
CA PHE A 368 -30.39 -8.58 0.26
C PHE A 368 -31.53 -9.01 -0.68
N PHE A 369 -31.68 -8.34 -1.81
CA PHE A 369 -32.66 -8.67 -2.84
C PHE A 369 -32.17 -9.72 -3.85
N GLN A 370 -31.00 -10.33 -3.61
CA GLN A 370 -30.40 -11.35 -4.49
C GLN A 370 -30.22 -10.89 -5.94
N VAL A 371 -29.94 -9.59 -6.14
CA VAL A 371 -29.61 -9.04 -7.45
C VAL A 371 -28.26 -9.59 -7.88
N SER A 372 -28.20 -10.14 -9.08
CA SER A 372 -26.99 -10.74 -9.67
C SER A 372 -26.61 -10.07 -10.99
N GLY A 373 -25.42 -10.38 -11.50
CA GLY A 373 -24.98 -9.99 -12.84
C GLY A 373 -24.15 -8.69 -12.87
N PHE A 374 -24.04 -8.13 -14.07
CA PHE A 374 -23.10 -7.03 -14.40
C PHE A 374 -23.22 -5.78 -13.51
N PHE A 375 -24.40 -5.47 -13.01
CA PHE A 375 -24.61 -4.33 -12.12
C PHE A 375 -23.78 -4.42 -10.84
N MET A 376 -23.62 -5.63 -10.29
CA MET A 376 -22.80 -5.87 -9.11
C MET A 376 -21.31 -5.57 -9.38
N VAL A 377 -20.81 -5.97 -10.55
CA VAL A 377 -19.43 -5.64 -10.98
C VAL A 377 -19.24 -4.13 -11.05
N VAL A 378 -20.20 -3.41 -11.63
CA VAL A 378 -20.15 -1.95 -11.72
C VAL A 378 -20.06 -1.31 -10.33
N LEU A 379 -20.85 -1.75 -9.35
CA LEU A 379 -20.79 -1.23 -7.98
C LEU A 379 -19.45 -1.49 -7.31
N VAL A 380 -18.89 -2.69 -7.48
CA VAL A 380 -17.57 -3.06 -6.96
C VAL A 380 -16.48 -2.20 -7.58
N VAL A 381 -16.50 -2.03 -8.91
CA VAL A 381 -15.56 -1.17 -9.65
C VAL A 381 -15.68 0.29 -9.21
N LEU A 382 -16.91 0.79 -9.00
CA LEU A 382 -17.16 2.15 -8.49
C LEU A 382 -16.61 2.33 -7.07
N ALA A 383 -16.72 1.33 -6.19
CA ALA A 383 -16.15 1.38 -4.85
C ALA A 383 -14.61 1.50 -4.91
N ILE A 384 -13.97 0.67 -5.75
CA ILE A 384 -12.52 0.74 -5.95
C ILE A 384 -12.10 2.08 -6.56
N ALA A 385 -12.81 2.56 -7.57
CA ALA A 385 -12.57 3.85 -8.20
C ALA A 385 -12.67 5.01 -7.19
N CYS A 386 -13.73 5.01 -6.38
CA CYS A 386 -13.95 6.00 -5.34
C CYS A 386 -12.81 6.01 -4.32
N TYR A 387 -12.37 4.83 -3.84
CA TYR A 387 -11.25 4.69 -2.93
C TYR A 387 -9.93 5.11 -3.56
N ALA A 388 -9.63 4.63 -4.76
CA ALA A 388 -8.36 4.87 -5.44
C ALA A 388 -8.12 6.35 -5.76
N MET A 389 -9.18 7.10 -6.05
CA MET A 389 -9.08 8.54 -6.31
C MET A 389 -9.13 9.40 -5.04
N SER A 390 -9.40 8.84 -3.87
CA SER A 390 -9.60 9.58 -2.63
C SER A 390 -8.79 9.00 -1.46
N LEU A 391 -9.40 8.13 -0.66
CA LEU A 391 -8.85 7.63 0.61
C LEU A 391 -7.47 6.97 0.47
N GLY A 392 -7.23 6.21 -0.59
CA GLY A 392 -5.98 5.49 -0.80
C GLY A 392 -4.74 6.39 -0.74
N PRO A 393 -4.56 7.31 -1.70
CA PRO A 393 -3.39 8.19 -1.75
C PRO A 393 -3.48 9.36 -0.75
N ILE A 394 -4.68 9.91 -0.50
CA ILE A 394 -4.84 11.15 0.27
C ILE A 394 -4.52 10.95 1.75
N THR A 395 -4.82 9.79 2.32
CA THR A 395 -4.50 9.48 3.72
C THR A 395 -3.02 9.71 4.02
N TRP A 396 -2.12 9.23 3.18
CA TRP A 396 -0.68 9.37 3.39
C TRP A 396 -0.20 10.82 3.25
N VAL A 397 -0.76 11.55 2.28
CA VAL A 397 -0.47 12.98 2.09
C VAL A 397 -0.94 13.77 3.33
N LEU A 398 -2.17 13.54 3.75
CA LEU A 398 -2.77 14.20 4.90
C LEU A 398 -1.96 13.94 6.19
N LEU A 399 -1.62 12.68 6.47
CA LEU A 399 -0.81 12.31 7.63
C LEU A 399 0.56 13.01 7.63
N ALA A 400 1.18 13.15 6.45
CA ALA A 400 2.45 13.87 6.33
C ALA A 400 2.30 15.40 6.55
N GLU A 401 1.14 15.97 6.26
CA GLU A 401 0.87 17.42 6.35
C GLU A 401 0.37 17.87 7.73
N ILE A 402 -0.40 17.03 8.45
CA ILE A 402 -0.98 17.42 9.76
C ILE A 402 0.03 17.38 10.91
N PHE A 403 1.12 16.59 10.79
CA PHE A 403 2.09 16.46 11.87
C PHE A 403 3.22 17.49 11.78
N PRO A 404 3.48 18.24 12.87
CA PRO A 404 4.64 19.12 12.97
C PRO A 404 5.96 18.40 12.75
N ASN A 405 6.93 19.11 12.17
CA ASN A 405 8.25 18.56 11.85
C ASN A 405 8.94 17.85 13.03
N ARG A 406 8.77 18.40 14.25
CA ARG A 406 9.40 17.89 15.49
C ARG A 406 8.96 16.46 15.85
N VAL A 407 7.71 16.09 15.57
CA VAL A 407 7.11 14.80 15.97
C VAL A 407 6.71 13.94 14.77
N ARG A 408 6.82 14.46 13.53
CA ARG A 408 6.29 13.81 12.32
C ARG A 408 6.75 12.38 12.15
N GLY A 409 8.04 12.08 12.32
CA GLY A 409 8.57 10.73 12.13
C GLY A 409 7.93 9.72 13.07
N VAL A 410 7.85 10.06 14.37
CA VAL A 410 7.25 9.19 15.38
C VAL A 410 5.73 9.10 15.22
N ALA A 411 5.08 10.21 14.88
CA ALA A 411 3.63 10.25 14.64
C ALA A 411 3.24 9.39 13.42
N MET A 412 3.98 9.51 12.30
CA MET A 412 3.78 8.66 11.13
C MET A 412 3.96 7.17 11.44
N ALA A 413 5.00 6.81 12.21
CA ALA A 413 5.22 5.44 12.65
C ALA A 413 4.07 4.92 13.50
N THR A 414 3.54 5.73 14.43
CA THR A 414 2.38 5.38 15.28
C THR A 414 1.11 5.20 14.44
N CYS A 415 0.86 6.09 13.48
CA CYS A 415 -0.28 5.96 12.56
C CYS A 415 -0.16 4.74 11.66
N THR A 416 1.04 4.43 11.16
CA THR A 416 1.31 3.24 10.36
C THR A 416 1.10 1.97 11.21
N PHE A 417 1.54 1.97 12.46
CA PHE A 417 1.26 0.86 13.38
C PHE A 417 -0.26 0.64 13.54
N ALA A 418 -1.01 1.70 13.84
CA ALA A 418 -2.46 1.64 13.99
C ALA A 418 -3.15 1.18 12.68
N LEU A 419 -2.65 1.60 11.53
CA LEU A 419 -3.10 1.17 10.20
C LEU A 419 -2.96 -0.35 10.03
N TRP A 420 -1.80 -0.92 10.36
CA TRP A 420 -1.58 -2.36 10.24
C TRP A 420 -2.46 -3.17 11.20
N VAL A 421 -2.65 -2.68 12.44
CA VAL A 421 -3.60 -3.29 13.39
C VAL A 421 -5.02 -3.24 12.83
N GLY A 422 -5.44 -2.09 12.30
CA GLY A 422 -6.74 -1.93 11.66
C GLY A 422 -6.93 -2.86 10.46
N SER A 423 -5.90 -2.99 9.61
CA SER A 423 -5.91 -3.87 8.45
C SER A 423 -6.03 -5.35 8.85
N PHE A 424 -5.25 -5.78 9.85
CA PHE A 424 -5.33 -7.13 10.40
C PHE A 424 -6.73 -7.43 10.92
N THR A 425 -7.27 -6.54 11.77
CA THR A 425 -8.58 -6.74 12.39
C THR A 425 -9.69 -6.82 11.32
N LEU A 426 -9.69 -5.92 10.33
CA LEU A 426 -10.64 -5.94 9.23
C LEU A 426 -10.59 -7.26 8.46
N THR A 427 -9.38 -7.63 8.01
CA THR A 427 -9.18 -8.82 7.17
C THR A 427 -9.52 -10.11 7.91
N TYR A 428 -9.13 -10.22 9.19
CA TYR A 428 -9.43 -11.38 10.02
C TYR A 428 -10.94 -11.53 10.31
N THR A 429 -11.62 -10.40 10.57
CA THR A 429 -13.03 -10.44 10.98
C THR A 429 -14.01 -10.57 9.81
N PHE A 430 -13.59 -10.31 8.59
CA PHE A 430 -14.50 -10.36 7.44
C PHE A 430 -15.18 -11.72 7.23
N PRO A 431 -14.48 -12.89 7.21
CA PRO A 431 -15.17 -14.17 7.06
C PRO A 431 -16.15 -14.47 8.20
N LEU A 432 -15.81 -14.04 9.42
CA LEU A 432 -16.70 -14.19 10.58
C LEU A 432 -17.99 -13.36 10.42
N LEU A 433 -17.84 -12.10 9.99
CA LEU A 433 -18.98 -11.20 9.73
C LEU A 433 -19.82 -11.72 8.56
N ASN A 434 -19.17 -12.16 7.47
CA ASN A 434 -19.85 -12.66 6.30
C ASN A 434 -20.65 -13.94 6.60
N THR A 435 -20.10 -14.83 7.44
CA THR A 435 -20.82 -16.03 7.88
C THR A 435 -22.00 -15.72 8.81
N ALA A 436 -21.82 -14.72 9.73
CA ALA A 436 -22.84 -14.39 10.72
C ALA A 436 -23.99 -13.54 10.14
N LEU A 437 -23.70 -12.61 9.24
CA LEU A 437 -24.63 -11.57 8.76
C LEU A 437 -24.92 -11.68 7.26
N GLY A 438 -24.23 -12.56 6.55
CA GLY A 438 -24.26 -12.62 5.09
C GLY A 438 -23.56 -11.39 4.46
N SER A 439 -23.42 -11.44 3.13
CA SER A 439 -22.75 -10.35 2.38
C SER A 439 -23.51 -9.02 2.53
N TYR A 440 -24.84 -9.04 2.56
CA TYR A 440 -25.65 -7.84 2.70
C TYR A 440 -25.41 -7.12 4.05
N GLY A 441 -25.41 -7.86 5.16
CA GLY A 441 -25.19 -7.29 6.48
C GLY A 441 -23.78 -6.75 6.64
N THR A 442 -22.79 -7.44 6.10
CA THR A 442 -21.39 -7.02 6.11
C THR A 442 -21.18 -5.70 5.36
N PHE A 443 -21.74 -5.55 4.16
CA PHE A 443 -21.65 -4.28 3.42
C PHE A 443 -22.42 -3.14 4.06
N TRP A 444 -23.55 -3.42 4.73
CA TRP A 444 -24.25 -2.38 5.51
C TRP A 444 -23.42 -1.90 6.71
N ILE A 445 -22.68 -2.79 7.38
CA ILE A 445 -21.74 -2.38 8.44
C ILE A 445 -20.64 -1.47 7.86
N TYR A 446 -20.03 -1.82 6.71
CA TYR A 446 -19.05 -0.95 6.08
C TYR A 446 -19.64 0.38 5.62
N SER A 447 -20.87 0.39 5.12
CA SER A 447 -21.59 1.63 4.84
C SER A 447 -21.73 2.49 6.09
N ALA A 448 -22.15 1.92 7.22
CA ALA A 448 -22.27 2.63 8.49
C ALA A 448 -20.94 3.20 8.96
N ILE A 449 -19.85 2.42 8.90
CA ILE A 449 -18.49 2.89 9.22
C ILE A 449 -18.10 4.07 8.32
N CYS A 450 -18.40 4.01 7.02
CA CYS A 450 -18.13 5.11 6.08
C CYS A 450 -18.96 6.35 6.39
N VAL A 451 -20.22 6.22 6.81
CA VAL A 451 -21.06 7.33 7.27
C VAL A 451 -20.45 7.99 8.52
N PHE A 452 -20.05 7.19 9.52
CA PHE A 452 -19.36 7.73 10.70
C PHE A 452 -18.07 8.44 10.34
N GLY A 453 -17.26 7.86 9.44
CA GLY A 453 -16.05 8.49 8.93
C GLY A 453 -16.33 9.82 8.21
N PHE A 454 -17.35 9.85 7.37
CA PHE A 454 -17.81 11.08 6.69
C PHE A 454 -18.18 12.18 7.69
N LEU A 455 -19.01 11.86 8.67
CA LEU A 455 -19.43 12.82 9.70
C LEU A 455 -18.27 13.28 10.56
N PHE A 456 -17.33 12.40 10.88
CA PHE A 456 -16.11 12.72 11.61
C PHE A 456 -15.23 13.68 10.78
N PHE A 457 -14.96 13.37 9.51
CA PHE A 457 -14.15 14.23 8.64
C PHE A 457 -14.80 15.58 8.40
N LEU A 458 -16.12 15.62 8.30
CA LEU A 458 -16.87 16.88 8.14
C LEU A 458 -16.61 17.83 9.32
N ARG A 459 -16.46 17.29 10.55
CA ARG A 459 -16.29 18.09 11.78
C ARG A 459 -14.83 18.32 12.16
N ALA A 460 -13.98 17.30 12.01
CA ALA A 460 -12.65 17.28 12.61
C ALA A 460 -11.51 17.51 11.61
N LEU A 461 -11.72 17.24 10.30
CA LEU A 461 -10.63 17.28 9.34
C LEU A 461 -10.41 18.70 8.81
N PRO A 462 -9.23 19.31 9.00
CA PRO A 462 -8.89 20.59 8.42
C PRO A 462 -8.55 20.44 6.93
N GLU A 463 -8.76 21.52 6.16
CA GLU A 463 -8.18 21.60 4.81
C GLU A 463 -6.72 22.01 4.91
N THR A 464 -5.86 21.19 4.29
CA THR A 464 -4.40 21.40 4.32
C THR A 464 -3.86 22.04 3.03
N LYS A 465 -4.67 22.03 1.96
CA LYS A 465 -4.29 22.61 0.67
C LYS A 465 -3.92 24.07 0.79
N GLY A 466 -2.72 24.43 0.30
CA GLY A 466 -2.25 25.82 0.24
C GLY A 466 -1.84 26.42 1.57
N LYS A 467 -1.87 25.66 2.67
CA LYS A 467 -1.39 26.12 3.99
C LYS A 467 0.06 25.69 4.21
N SER A 468 0.86 26.57 4.82
CA SER A 468 2.20 26.16 5.28
C SER A 468 2.08 25.24 6.50
N LEU A 469 3.10 24.39 6.70
CA LEU A 469 3.14 23.46 7.85
C LEU A 469 3.10 24.21 9.18
N GLU A 470 3.72 25.41 9.25
CA GLU A 470 3.74 26.27 10.43
C GLU A 470 2.34 26.84 10.73
N THR A 471 1.56 27.15 9.69
CA THR A 471 0.19 27.63 9.85
C THR A 471 -0.72 26.50 10.35
N LEU A 472 -0.56 25.29 9.79
CA LEU A 472 -1.29 24.11 10.23
C LEU A 472 -0.95 23.73 11.68
N GLU A 473 0.32 23.84 12.07
CA GLU A 473 0.75 23.63 13.46
C GLU A 473 0.05 24.57 14.42
N LYS A 474 -0.03 25.88 14.09
CA LYS A 474 -0.75 26.86 14.91
C LYS A 474 -2.26 26.59 15.00
N ASP A 475 -2.87 26.15 13.89
CA ASP A 475 -4.32 25.87 13.84
C ASP A 475 -4.69 24.61 14.64
N LEU A 476 -3.83 23.58 14.65
CA LEU A 476 -4.12 22.25 15.20
C LEU A 476 -3.65 22.07 16.66
N ILE A 477 -2.67 22.86 17.11
CA ILE A 477 -2.04 22.71 18.45
C ILE A 477 -2.60 23.71 19.47
N LYS A 478 -3.57 24.51 19.09
CA LYS A 478 -4.28 25.40 20.02
C LYS A 478 -5.06 24.66 21.08
#